data_073309e283c0563eb6d6c79ebaf42e63
#
_entry.id   073309e283c0563eb6d6c79ebaf42e63
#
_cell.length_a   1.000
_cell.length_b   1.000
_cell.length_c   1.000
_cell.angle_alpha   90.00
_cell.angle_beta   90.00
_cell.angle_gamma   90.00
#
_symmetry.space_group_name_H-M   'P 1'
#
loop_
_entity.id
_entity.type
_entity.pdbx_description
1 polymer ?
#
loop_
_entity_poly.entity_id
_entity_poly.type
_entity_poly.pdbx_seq_one_letter_code
_entity_poly.pdbx_strand_id
1 'polypeptide(L)'
;MPDEIEVPLEQSQEHIQEAHEEHEGHEAHHGEGGGKGAGEKGKDGWVRFIAVLTAILAVVAAVGALKSGLLVNEALLAKNNALLYKSEQVKNLTQKSDDYNYYQATGLKSLIYQTSAQGLPPGSPVAANDRKQSAHYKDQQAEIKKQADESDAKSSEAEKEVKRANEESDHIMEKHHLFAFSVSLCQIAIALSAIAALTRSRRVWFFGLAAGSLGILALVAGFAGLPAPKWLAF
;
A
#
# COMPACT_ATOMS: atom_id res chain seq x y z
N MET A 1 -25.77 -10.78 -26.30
CA MET A 1 -24.76 -11.81 -26.08
C MET A 1 -23.46 -11.22 -26.51
N PRO A 2 -22.50 -10.97 -25.63
CA PRO A 2 -21.19 -10.54 -26.02
C PRO A 2 -20.34 -11.77 -26.36
N ASP A 3 -19.64 -11.70 -27.49
CA ASP A 3 -18.75 -12.71 -28.01
C ASP A 3 -17.61 -13.00 -27.03
N GLU A 4 -17.46 -14.26 -26.67
CA GLU A 4 -16.29 -14.77 -25.93
C GLU A 4 -15.06 -14.65 -26.85
N ILE A 5 -14.09 -13.85 -26.44
CA ILE A 5 -12.76 -13.77 -27.04
C ILE A 5 -12.01 -15.04 -26.58
N GLU A 6 -12.08 -16.10 -27.36
CA GLU A 6 -11.17 -17.24 -27.22
C GLU A 6 -9.75 -16.78 -27.61
N VAL A 7 -8.87 -16.61 -26.61
CA VAL A 7 -7.45 -16.44 -26.84
C VAL A 7 -6.86 -17.82 -27.13
N PRO A 8 -6.25 -18.07 -28.30
CA PRO A 8 -5.70 -19.37 -28.62
C PRO A 8 -4.53 -19.71 -27.68
N LEU A 9 -4.73 -20.64 -26.78
CA LEU A 9 -3.69 -21.18 -25.87
C LEU A 9 -2.52 -21.85 -26.62
N GLU A 10 -2.72 -22.26 -27.89
CA GLU A 10 -1.69 -22.87 -28.73
C GLU A 10 -0.56 -21.91 -29.09
N GLN A 11 -0.83 -20.63 -29.41
CA GLN A 11 0.21 -19.65 -29.72
C GLN A 11 1.12 -19.33 -28.53
N SER A 12 0.58 -19.44 -27.31
CA SER A 12 1.35 -19.21 -26.08
C SER A 12 2.31 -20.36 -25.77
N GLN A 13 2.01 -21.57 -26.21
CA GLN A 13 2.85 -22.76 -26.02
C GLN A 13 3.97 -22.84 -27.08
N GLU A 14 3.72 -22.43 -28.31
CA GLU A 14 4.75 -22.38 -29.36
C GLU A 14 5.88 -21.40 -29.01
N HIS A 15 5.57 -20.20 -28.52
CA HIS A 15 6.58 -19.23 -28.11
C HIS A 15 7.43 -19.67 -26.89
N ILE A 16 6.88 -20.52 -26.04
CA ILE A 16 7.65 -21.09 -24.91
C ILE A 16 8.59 -22.21 -25.39
N GLN A 17 8.20 -22.95 -26.40
CA GLN A 17 9.03 -24.01 -26.97
C GLN A 17 10.18 -23.45 -27.82
N GLU A 18 9.95 -22.43 -28.64
CA GLU A 18 11.00 -21.73 -29.40
C GLU A 18 12.05 -21.09 -28.48
N ALA A 19 11.63 -20.48 -27.36
CA ALA A 19 12.55 -19.90 -26.38
C ALA A 19 13.40 -20.96 -25.65
N HIS A 20 12.95 -22.22 -25.58
CA HIS A 20 13.73 -23.32 -24.98
C HIS A 20 14.76 -23.90 -25.94
N GLU A 21 14.45 -23.96 -27.24
CA GLU A 21 15.38 -24.49 -28.25
C GLU A 21 16.55 -23.54 -28.57
N GLU A 22 16.33 -22.19 -28.48
CA GLU A 22 17.43 -21.22 -28.63
C GLU A 22 18.46 -21.27 -27.47
N HIS A 23 18.08 -21.76 -26.28
CA HIS A 23 19.00 -21.86 -25.14
C HIS A 23 19.90 -23.10 -25.15
N GLU A 24 19.54 -24.17 -25.86
CA GLU A 24 20.38 -25.40 -25.91
C GLU A 24 21.47 -25.34 -26.99
N GLY A 25 21.48 -24.36 -27.89
CA GLY A 25 22.43 -24.25 -29.00
C GLY A 25 23.79 -23.62 -28.69
N HIS A 26 24.03 -23.10 -27.48
CA HIS A 26 25.23 -22.32 -27.16
C HIS A 26 26.27 -22.99 -26.24
N GLU A 27 26.13 -24.25 -25.92
CA GLU A 27 27.14 -24.98 -25.14
C GLU A 27 27.95 -26.00 -25.98
N ALA A 28 28.75 -25.53 -26.92
CA ALA A 28 29.87 -26.35 -27.44
C ALA A 28 30.85 -25.55 -28.27
N HIS A 29 31.74 -24.78 -27.67
CA HIS A 29 33.05 -24.51 -28.21
C HIS A 29 34.09 -24.27 -27.10
N HIS A 30 34.56 -25.30 -26.49
CA HIS A 30 35.84 -25.31 -25.81
C HIS A 30 36.94 -25.48 -26.83
N GLY A 31 37.58 -24.37 -27.23
CA GLY A 31 38.84 -24.37 -27.97
C GLY A 31 40.01 -24.31 -27.01
N GLU A 32 40.76 -25.40 -26.87
CA GLU A 32 42.08 -25.41 -26.27
C GLU A 32 43.02 -24.54 -27.10
N GLY A 33 43.61 -23.53 -26.48
CA GLY A 33 44.71 -22.74 -26.99
C GLY A 33 45.70 -22.41 -25.90
N GLY A 34 46.72 -23.27 -25.70
CA GLY A 34 47.80 -23.03 -24.76
C GLY A 34 48.69 -21.85 -25.15
N GLY A 35 48.92 -20.95 -24.23
CA GLY A 35 49.87 -19.84 -24.30
C GLY A 35 50.25 -19.38 -22.90
N LYS A 36 51.38 -19.86 -22.39
CA LYS A 36 51.94 -19.46 -21.07
C LYS A 36 52.48 -18.02 -21.16
N GLY A 37 51.85 -17.07 -20.46
CA GLY A 37 52.36 -15.74 -20.18
C GLY A 37 52.29 -15.43 -18.68
N ALA A 38 53.43 -15.36 -18.01
CA ALA A 38 53.52 -15.13 -16.57
C ALA A 38 53.02 -13.75 -16.08
N GLY A 39 52.50 -12.90 -17.00
CA GLY A 39 51.94 -11.60 -16.71
C GLY A 39 50.40 -11.55 -16.56
N GLU A 40 49.68 -12.61 -16.91
CA GLU A 40 48.21 -12.67 -16.94
C GLU A 40 47.56 -13.06 -15.60
N LYS A 41 48.26 -13.81 -14.75
CA LYS A 41 47.72 -14.30 -13.48
C LYS A 41 47.21 -13.21 -12.50
N GLY A 42 47.78 -12.00 -12.57
CA GLY A 42 47.36 -10.89 -11.70
C GLY A 42 46.11 -10.15 -12.23
N LYS A 43 45.87 -10.18 -13.53
CA LYS A 43 44.73 -9.49 -14.19
C LYS A 43 43.45 -10.32 -14.08
N ASP A 44 43.56 -11.62 -14.19
CA ASP A 44 42.40 -12.54 -14.04
C ASP A 44 41.89 -12.60 -12.61
N GLY A 45 42.77 -12.52 -11.61
CA GLY A 45 42.39 -12.50 -10.18
C GLY A 45 41.52 -11.29 -9.81
N TRP A 46 41.82 -10.11 -10.38
CA TRP A 46 41.03 -8.89 -10.12
C TRP A 46 39.63 -8.94 -10.74
N VAL A 47 39.50 -9.44 -11.97
CA VAL A 47 38.21 -9.62 -12.65
C VAL A 47 37.35 -10.65 -11.90
N ARG A 48 37.94 -11.77 -11.47
CA ARG A 48 37.24 -12.77 -10.62
C ARG A 48 36.75 -12.18 -9.30
N PHE A 49 37.55 -11.34 -8.65
CA PHE A 49 37.15 -10.65 -7.42
C PHE A 49 35.95 -9.73 -7.65
N ILE A 50 35.95 -8.94 -8.75
CA ILE A 50 34.80 -8.10 -9.11
C ILE A 50 33.57 -8.96 -9.35
N ALA A 51 33.69 -10.08 -10.08
CA ALA A 51 32.58 -10.97 -10.36
C ALA A 51 31.93 -11.54 -9.08
N VAL A 52 32.75 -11.98 -8.12
CA VAL A 52 32.26 -12.48 -6.84
C VAL A 52 31.56 -11.38 -6.05
N LEU A 53 32.15 -10.18 -5.98
CA LEU A 53 31.54 -9.05 -5.29
C LEU A 53 30.21 -8.64 -5.93
N THR A 54 30.15 -8.63 -7.27
CA THR A 54 28.93 -8.33 -8.02
C THR A 54 27.85 -9.38 -7.75
N ALA A 55 28.19 -10.64 -7.68
CA ALA A 55 27.26 -11.71 -7.33
C ALA A 55 26.70 -11.54 -5.90
N ILE A 56 27.54 -11.19 -4.93
CA ILE A 56 27.10 -10.91 -3.57
C ILE A 56 26.14 -9.71 -3.55
N LEU A 57 26.47 -8.62 -4.24
CA LEU A 57 25.62 -7.43 -4.35
C LEU A 57 24.28 -7.77 -5.01
N ALA A 58 24.25 -8.65 -5.99
CA ALA A 58 23.01 -9.08 -6.64
C ALA A 58 22.10 -9.84 -5.65
N VAL A 59 22.67 -10.74 -4.83
CA VAL A 59 21.89 -11.42 -3.77
C VAL A 59 21.37 -10.42 -2.75
N VAL A 60 22.19 -9.48 -2.29
CA VAL A 60 21.78 -8.43 -1.35
C VAL A 60 20.64 -7.57 -1.94
N ALA A 61 20.77 -7.17 -3.21
CA ALA A 61 19.72 -6.44 -3.91
C ALA A 61 18.42 -7.23 -4.03
N ALA A 62 18.50 -8.54 -4.31
CA ALA A 62 17.33 -9.40 -4.40
C ALA A 62 16.59 -9.53 -3.06
N VAL A 63 17.33 -9.68 -1.96
CA VAL A 63 16.75 -9.71 -0.61
C VAL A 63 16.08 -8.36 -0.27
N GLY A 64 16.74 -7.25 -0.60
CA GLY A 64 16.18 -5.91 -0.42
C GLY A 64 14.91 -5.69 -1.24
N ALA A 65 14.91 -6.12 -2.51
CA ALA A 65 13.74 -6.01 -3.40
C ALA A 65 12.56 -6.83 -2.89
N LEU A 66 12.79 -8.06 -2.43
CA LEU A 66 11.76 -8.91 -1.83
C LEU A 66 11.14 -8.23 -0.60
N LYS A 67 11.97 -7.72 0.33
CA LYS A 67 11.48 -7.04 1.52
C LYS A 67 10.73 -5.76 1.16
N SER A 68 11.23 -4.98 0.20
CA SER A 68 10.56 -3.80 -0.33
C SER A 68 9.17 -4.12 -0.88
N GLY A 69 9.03 -5.19 -1.68
CA GLY A 69 7.76 -5.63 -2.23
C GLY A 69 6.76 -6.07 -1.15
N LEU A 70 7.22 -6.77 -0.12
CA LEU A 70 6.37 -7.17 1.01
C LEU A 70 5.83 -5.94 1.76
N LEU A 71 6.67 -4.92 1.98
CA LEU A 71 6.25 -3.68 2.65
C LEU A 71 5.21 -2.89 1.84
N VAL A 72 5.32 -2.86 0.51
CA VAL A 72 4.28 -2.25 -0.34
C VAL A 72 2.94 -2.95 -0.17
N ASN A 73 2.93 -4.28 -0.18
CA ASN A 73 1.69 -5.04 0.00
C ASN A 73 1.08 -4.79 1.39
N GLU A 74 1.90 -4.72 2.43
CA GLU A 74 1.47 -4.41 3.80
C GLU A 74 0.91 -2.98 3.91
N ALA A 75 1.57 -1.98 3.31
CA ALA A 75 1.07 -0.61 3.25
C ALA A 75 -0.26 -0.49 2.48
N LEU A 76 -0.39 -1.21 1.36
CA LEU A 76 -1.64 -1.27 0.61
C LEU A 76 -2.77 -1.90 1.42
N LEU A 77 -2.48 -2.94 2.21
CA LEU A 77 -3.46 -3.55 3.10
C LEU A 77 -3.94 -2.56 4.16
N ALA A 78 -3.02 -1.84 4.81
CA ALA A 78 -3.36 -0.80 5.78
C ALA A 78 -4.19 0.32 5.12
N LYS A 79 -3.85 0.73 3.89
CA LYS A 79 -4.62 1.71 3.13
C LYS A 79 -6.03 1.23 2.78
N ASN A 80 -6.17 -0.04 2.41
CA ASN A 80 -7.48 -0.64 2.16
C ASN A 80 -8.33 -0.67 3.44
N ASN A 81 -7.74 -0.98 4.59
CA ASN A 81 -8.43 -0.91 5.87
C ASN A 81 -8.91 0.52 6.17
N ALA A 82 -8.07 1.53 5.90
CA ALA A 82 -8.48 2.94 6.03
C ALA A 82 -9.69 3.28 5.15
N LEU A 83 -9.76 2.75 3.92
CA LEU A 83 -10.90 2.93 3.03
C LEU A 83 -12.17 2.25 3.56
N LEU A 84 -12.05 1.05 4.15
CA LEU A 84 -13.18 0.36 4.79
C LEU A 84 -13.72 1.16 5.97
N TYR A 85 -12.87 1.64 6.88
CA TYR A 85 -13.27 2.50 8.00
C TYR A 85 -13.86 3.83 7.49
N LYS A 86 -13.33 4.39 6.42
CA LYS A 86 -13.90 5.59 5.77
C LYS A 86 -15.32 5.34 5.25
N SER A 87 -15.55 4.18 4.64
CA SER A 87 -16.89 3.78 4.19
C SER A 87 -17.87 3.64 5.38
N GLU A 88 -17.40 3.05 6.48
CA GLU A 88 -18.18 2.94 7.71
C GLU A 88 -18.49 4.32 8.33
N GLN A 89 -17.52 5.21 8.38
CA GLN A 89 -17.70 6.60 8.79
C GLN A 89 -18.79 7.29 7.98
N VAL A 90 -18.72 7.20 6.64
CA VAL A 90 -19.71 7.82 5.75
C VAL A 90 -21.10 7.23 5.96
N LYS A 91 -21.21 5.90 6.12
CA LYS A 91 -22.47 5.23 6.42
C LYS A 91 -23.09 5.76 7.72
N ASN A 92 -22.30 5.86 8.78
CA ASN A 92 -22.79 6.33 10.08
C ASN A 92 -23.17 7.81 10.04
N LEU A 93 -22.44 8.67 9.28
CA LEU A 93 -22.81 10.07 9.06
C LEU A 93 -24.12 10.20 8.27
N THR A 94 -24.34 9.35 7.26
CA THR A 94 -25.58 9.33 6.51
C THR A 94 -26.76 8.93 7.41
N GLN A 95 -26.59 7.85 8.20
CA GLN A 95 -27.58 7.41 9.17
C GLN A 95 -27.93 8.54 10.17
N LYS A 96 -26.92 9.18 10.73
CA LYS A 96 -27.11 10.36 11.61
C LYS A 96 -27.93 11.44 10.95
N SER A 97 -27.63 11.78 9.68
CA SER A 97 -28.37 12.79 8.91
C SER A 97 -29.84 12.39 8.72
N ASP A 98 -30.10 11.13 8.39
CA ASP A 98 -31.45 10.62 8.22
C ASP A 98 -32.22 10.62 9.53
N ASP A 99 -31.57 10.23 10.62
CA ASP A 99 -32.16 10.26 11.97
C ASP A 99 -32.48 11.71 12.39
N TYR A 100 -31.62 12.69 12.11
CA TYR A 100 -31.94 14.10 12.38
C TYR A 100 -33.10 14.63 11.53
N ASN A 101 -33.20 14.25 10.28
CA ASN A 101 -34.35 14.60 9.42
C ASN A 101 -35.65 14.01 9.98
N TYR A 102 -35.59 12.74 10.42
CA TYR A 102 -36.74 12.08 11.02
C TYR A 102 -37.08 12.69 12.40
N TYR A 103 -36.09 13.08 13.20
CA TYR A 103 -36.27 13.84 14.45
C TYR A 103 -37.04 15.12 14.21
N GLN A 104 -36.65 15.92 13.20
CA GLN A 104 -37.33 17.18 12.87
C GLN A 104 -38.77 16.92 12.40
N ALA A 105 -38.97 15.94 11.51
CA ALA A 105 -40.32 15.60 11.01
C ALA A 105 -41.24 15.14 12.17
N THR A 106 -40.71 14.34 13.08
CA THR A 106 -41.45 13.84 14.26
C THR A 106 -41.77 14.98 15.23
N GLY A 107 -40.84 15.91 15.43
CA GLY A 107 -41.05 17.11 16.24
C GLY A 107 -42.13 18.00 15.66
N LEU A 108 -42.17 18.19 14.33
CA LEU A 108 -43.20 18.93 13.65
C LEU A 108 -44.58 18.29 13.82
N LYS A 109 -44.68 16.97 13.67
CA LYS A 109 -45.94 16.22 13.94
C LYS A 109 -46.41 16.43 15.37
N SER A 110 -45.51 16.31 16.35
CA SER A 110 -45.84 16.58 17.76
C SER A 110 -46.40 17.99 17.97
N LEU A 111 -45.77 18.98 17.34
CA LEU A 111 -46.21 20.39 17.43
C LEU A 111 -47.60 20.61 16.81
N ILE A 112 -47.87 20.00 15.65
CA ILE A 112 -49.15 20.07 14.95
C ILE A 112 -50.27 19.51 15.86
N TYR A 113 -50.10 18.32 16.41
CA TYR A 113 -51.08 17.74 17.33
C TYR A 113 -51.23 18.53 18.64
N GLN A 114 -50.14 19.10 19.18
CA GLN A 114 -50.19 19.94 20.34
C GLN A 114 -51.02 21.22 20.08
N THR A 115 -50.77 21.88 18.93
CA THR A 115 -51.49 23.10 18.57
C THR A 115 -52.96 22.82 18.25
N SER A 116 -53.25 21.70 17.57
CA SER A 116 -54.66 21.25 17.35
C SER A 116 -55.39 21.05 18.67
N ALA A 117 -54.78 20.34 19.63
CA ALA A 117 -55.39 20.13 20.96
C ALA A 117 -55.63 21.39 21.75
N GLN A 118 -54.81 22.46 21.54
CA GLN A 118 -54.98 23.76 22.21
C GLN A 118 -56.13 24.58 21.60
N GLY A 119 -56.39 24.41 20.32
CA GLY A 119 -57.48 25.13 19.61
C GLY A 119 -58.87 24.54 19.83
N LEU A 120 -59.00 23.38 20.51
CA LEU A 120 -60.26 22.68 20.70
C LEU A 120 -60.83 22.95 22.12
N PRO A 121 -62.17 22.86 22.30
CA PRO A 121 -62.80 23.04 23.60
C PRO A 121 -62.27 22.05 24.68
N PRO A 122 -62.14 22.51 25.94
CA PRO A 122 -61.80 21.63 27.04
C PRO A 122 -62.74 20.45 27.17
N GLY A 123 -62.23 19.20 27.25
CA GLY A 123 -63.02 17.98 27.32
C GLY A 123 -63.38 17.33 26.00
N SER A 124 -63.00 17.94 24.84
CA SER A 124 -63.20 17.32 23.54
C SER A 124 -62.45 15.98 23.42
N PRO A 125 -63.12 14.89 22.98
CA PRO A 125 -62.44 13.59 22.75
C PRO A 125 -61.32 13.72 21.70
N VAL A 126 -61.43 14.61 20.73
CA VAL A 126 -60.42 14.89 19.73
C VAL A 126 -59.19 15.56 20.38
N ALA A 127 -59.40 16.56 21.22
CA ALA A 127 -58.30 17.19 21.96
C ALA A 127 -57.53 16.22 22.86
N ALA A 128 -58.24 15.24 23.47
CA ALA A 128 -57.61 14.18 24.27
C ALA A 128 -56.78 13.23 23.40
N ASN A 129 -57.24 12.86 22.23
CA ASN A 129 -56.52 12.05 21.28
C ASN A 129 -55.27 12.76 20.75
N ASP A 130 -55.40 14.06 20.38
CA ASP A 130 -54.30 14.86 19.85
C ASP A 130 -53.19 15.04 20.89
N ARG A 131 -53.54 15.20 22.16
CA ARG A 131 -52.56 15.22 23.29
C ARG A 131 -51.79 13.90 23.38
N LYS A 132 -52.48 12.75 23.21
CA LYS A 132 -51.83 11.42 23.22
C LYS A 132 -50.86 11.29 22.02
N GLN A 133 -51.32 11.70 20.83
CA GLN A 133 -50.47 11.68 19.65
C GLN A 133 -49.23 12.59 19.78
N SER A 134 -49.40 13.80 20.32
CA SER A 134 -48.29 14.71 20.59
C SER A 134 -47.27 14.07 21.57
N ALA A 135 -47.74 13.44 22.65
CA ALA A 135 -46.87 12.75 23.62
C ALA A 135 -46.11 11.58 22.91
N HIS A 136 -46.84 10.75 22.19
CA HIS A 136 -46.25 9.65 21.43
C HIS A 136 -45.11 10.10 20.47
N TYR A 137 -45.32 11.19 19.70
CA TYR A 137 -44.30 11.73 18.83
C TYR A 137 -43.12 12.35 19.60
N LYS A 138 -43.33 12.89 20.80
CA LYS A 138 -42.23 13.34 21.67
C LYS A 138 -41.36 12.18 22.17
N ASP A 139 -41.97 11.06 22.56
CA ASP A 139 -41.26 9.87 22.97
C ASP A 139 -40.46 9.27 21.79
N GLN A 140 -41.05 9.18 20.61
CA GLN A 140 -40.34 8.80 19.39
C GLN A 140 -39.14 9.72 19.08
N GLN A 141 -39.33 11.02 19.22
CA GLN A 141 -38.27 12.01 19.00
C GLN A 141 -37.08 11.80 19.95
N ALA A 142 -37.35 11.47 21.23
CA ALA A 142 -36.27 11.18 22.17
C ALA A 142 -35.45 9.94 21.77
N GLU A 143 -36.12 8.89 21.28
CA GLU A 143 -35.47 7.66 20.82
C GLU A 143 -34.64 7.89 19.55
N ILE A 144 -35.20 8.64 18.57
CA ILE A 144 -34.49 9.00 17.34
C ILE A 144 -33.24 9.81 17.64
N LYS A 145 -33.33 10.77 18.59
CA LYS A 145 -32.18 11.53 19.02
C LYS A 145 -31.07 10.66 19.56
N LYS A 146 -31.42 9.67 20.40
CA LYS A 146 -30.45 8.70 20.93
C LYS A 146 -29.76 7.90 19.81
N GLN A 147 -30.52 7.45 18.81
CA GLN A 147 -29.97 6.73 17.65
C GLN A 147 -29.02 7.62 16.83
N ALA A 148 -29.37 8.90 16.62
CA ALA A 148 -28.50 9.86 15.96
C ALA A 148 -27.19 10.10 16.72
N ASP A 149 -27.27 10.23 18.06
CA ASP A 149 -26.09 10.41 18.92
C ASP A 149 -25.20 9.15 18.91
N GLU A 150 -25.79 7.94 18.87
CA GLU A 150 -25.04 6.67 18.72
C GLU A 150 -24.35 6.58 17.36
N SER A 151 -25.02 6.98 16.28
CA SER A 151 -24.44 7.03 14.93
C SER A 151 -23.29 8.05 14.84
N ASP A 152 -23.39 9.17 15.53
CA ASP A 152 -22.31 10.15 15.62
C ASP A 152 -21.09 9.60 16.36
N ALA A 153 -21.31 8.93 17.49
CA ALA A 153 -20.22 8.28 18.23
C ALA A 153 -19.48 7.23 17.39
N LYS A 154 -20.23 6.37 16.67
CA LYS A 154 -19.66 5.36 15.76
C LYS A 154 -18.89 6.00 14.61
N SER A 155 -19.40 7.12 14.05
CA SER A 155 -18.71 7.86 13.01
C SER A 155 -17.38 8.43 13.50
N SER A 156 -17.36 8.99 14.71
CA SER A 156 -16.16 9.54 15.35
C SER A 156 -15.12 8.45 15.66
N GLU A 157 -15.56 7.25 16.03
CA GLU A 157 -14.67 6.11 16.25
C GLU A 157 -14.06 5.63 14.91
N ALA A 158 -14.90 5.46 13.89
CA ALA A 158 -14.42 5.10 12.55
C ALA A 158 -13.41 6.12 11.99
N GLU A 159 -13.59 7.42 12.27
CA GLU A 159 -12.63 8.46 11.87
C GLU A 159 -11.25 8.27 12.53
N LYS A 160 -11.21 7.89 13.80
CA LYS A 160 -9.95 7.58 14.51
C LYS A 160 -9.25 6.39 13.89
N GLU A 161 -10.00 5.34 13.54
CA GLU A 161 -9.43 4.16 12.88
C GLU A 161 -8.94 4.48 11.45
N VAL A 162 -9.62 5.35 10.69
CA VAL A 162 -9.11 5.87 9.41
C VAL A 162 -7.76 6.53 9.58
N LYS A 163 -7.65 7.43 10.57
CA LYS A 163 -6.40 8.14 10.84
C LYS A 163 -5.28 7.17 11.21
N ARG A 164 -5.55 6.24 12.13
CA ARG A 164 -4.59 5.24 12.57
C ARG A 164 -4.09 4.36 11.42
N ALA A 165 -5.00 3.84 10.60
CA ALA A 165 -4.64 2.99 9.47
C ALA A 165 -3.85 3.76 8.38
N ASN A 166 -4.12 5.06 8.19
CA ASN A 166 -3.31 5.89 7.31
C ASN A 166 -1.90 6.12 7.87
N GLU A 167 -1.77 6.45 9.15
CA GLU A 167 -0.48 6.64 9.83
C GLU A 167 0.37 5.35 9.79
N GLU A 168 -0.27 4.19 9.96
CA GLU A 168 0.37 2.88 9.83
C GLU A 168 0.88 2.65 8.39
N SER A 169 0.04 2.91 7.39
CA SER A 169 0.42 2.81 5.97
C SER A 169 1.61 3.70 5.64
N ASP A 170 1.58 4.96 6.08
CA ASP A 170 2.63 5.93 5.81
C ASP A 170 3.96 5.50 6.47
N HIS A 171 3.92 5.00 7.70
CA HIS A 171 5.11 4.47 8.39
C HIS A 171 5.71 3.23 7.69
N ILE A 172 4.87 2.33 7.17
CA ILE A 172 5.33 1.18 6.39
C ILE A 172 5.95 1.66 5.07
N MET A 173 5.36 2.66 4.43
CA MET A 173 5.85 3.22 3.18
C MET A 173 7.21 3.92 3.34
N GLU A 174 7.47 4.59 4.46
CA GLU A 174 8.80 5.15 4.78
C GLU A 174 9.87 4.05 4.79
N LYS A 175 9.58 2.91 5.40
CA LYS A 175 10.50 1.76 5.39
C LYS A 175 10.70 1.20 3.98
N HIS A 176 9.62 1.11 3.19
CA HIS A 176 9.71 0.70 1.79
C HIS A 176 10.68 1.58 1.00
N HIS A 177 10.58 2.90 1.13
CA HIS A 177 11.48 3.83 0.43
C HIS A 177 12.95 3.60 0.77
N LEU A 178 13.28 3.29 2.01
CA LEU A 178 14.66 2.99 2.43
C LEU A 178 15.18 1.71 1.76
N PHE A 179 14.36 0.65 1.70
CA PHE A 179 14.73 -0.59 1.01
C PHE A 179 14.85 -0.38 -0.51
N ALA A 180 13.92 0.34 -1.13
CA ALA A 180 13.94 0.65 -2.55
C ALA A 180 15.19 1.46 -2.95
N PHE A 181 15.56 2.44 -2.14
CA PHE A 181 16.79 3.22 -2.31
C PHE A 181 18.05 2.34 -2.19
N SER A 182 18.10 1.45 -1.19
CA SER A 182 19.18 0.48 -1.03
C SER A 182 19.36 -0.40 -2.26
N VAL A 183 18.26 -0.96 -2.78
CA VAL A 183 18.25 -1.80 -3.98
C VAL A 183 18.76 -1.02 -5.19
N SER A 184 18.30 0.21 -5.38
CA SER A 184 18.75 1.08 -6.49
C SER A 184 20.25 1.34 -6.43
N LEU A 185 20.81 1.62 -5.24
CA LEU A 185 22.26 1.80 -5.07
C LEU A 185 23.05 0.52 -5.36
N CYS A 186 22.55 -0.64 -4.93
CA CYS A 186 23.17 -1.93 -5.26
C CYS A 186 23.16 -2.20 -6.77
N GLN A 187 22.07 -1.89 -7.47
CA GLN A 187 21.98 -2.03 -8.93
C GLN A 187 22.94 -1.11 -9.66
N ILE A 188 23.08 0.14 -9.24
CA ILE A 188 24.09 1.07 -9.77
C ILE A 188 25.50 0.51 -9.53
N ALA A 189 25.78 -0.03 -8.34
CA ALA A 189 27.08 -0.63 -8.02
C ALA A 189 27.38 -1.83 -8.91
N ILE A 190 26.39 -2.70 -9.21
CA ILE A 190 26.51 -3.84 -10.11
C ILE A 190 26.85 -3.35 -11.52
N ALA A 191 26.12 -2.38 -12.04
CA ALA A 191 26.36 -1.81 -13.37
C ALA A 191 27.77 -1.18 -13.50
N LEU A 192 28.20 -0.38 -12.50
CA LEU A 192 29.53 0.21 -12.46
C LEU A 192 30.62 -0.87 -12.33
N SER A 193 30.38 -1.94 -11.61
CA SER A 193 31.30 -3.07 -11.48
C SER A 193 31.50 -3.78 -12.82
N ALA A 194 30.43 -4.00 -13.59
CA ALA A 194 30.50 -4.58 -14.95
C ALA A 194 31.31 -3.68 -15.89
N ILE A 195 31.04 -2.37 -15.89
CA ILE A 195 31.81 -1.39 -16.69
C ILE A 195 33.27 -1.38 -16.27
N ALA A 196 33.57 -1.41 -14.98
CA ALA A 196 34.93 -1.46 -14.45
C ALA A 196 35.69 -2.71 -14.89
N ALA A 197 35.02 -3.86 -14.94
CA ALA A 197 35.60 -5.12 -15.42
C ALA A 197 35.94 -5.05 -16.92
N LEU A 198 35.04 -4.53 -17.74
CA LEU A 198 35.22 -4.36 -19.18
C LEU A 198 36.31 -3.34 -19.53
N THR A 199 36.28 -2.19 -18.88
CA THR A 199 37.22 -1.08 -19.16
C THR A 199 38.53 -1.22 -18.39
N ARG A 200 38.63 -2.18 -17.48
CA ARG A 200 39.77 -2.38 -16.54
C ARG A 200 40.11 -1.12 -15.76
N SER A 201 39.12 -0.25 -15.53
CA SER A 201 39.29 1.04 -14.87
C SER A 201 39.08 0.92 -13.35
N ARG A 202 40.15 1.08 -12.59
CA ARG A 202 40.09 1.10 -11.11
C ARG A 202 39.23 2.26 -10.56
N ARG A 203 39.20 3.40 -11.25
CA ARG A 203 38.40 4.57 -10.81
C ARG A 203 36.91 4.23 -10.82
N VAL A 204 36.39 3.66 -11.90
CA VAL A 204 34.98 3.25 -12.01
C VAL A 204 34.63 2.21 -10.95
N TRP A 205 35.54 1.27 -10.67
CA TRP A 205 35.35 0.28 -9.63
C TRP A 205 35.20 0.90 -8.23
N PHE A 206 36.01 1.93 -7.88
CA PHE A 206 35.87 2.63 -6.60
C PHE A 206 34.51 3.34 -6.44
N PHE A 207 33.97 3.93 -7.51
CA PHE A 207 32.62 4.49 -7.50
C PHE A 207 31.55 3.41 -7.31
N GLY A 208 31.69 2.26 -7.96
CA GLY A 208 30.81 1.11 -7.75
C GLY A 208 30.86 0.59 -6.30
N LEU A 209 32.07 0.49 -5.72
CA LEU A 209 32.26 0.08 -4.34
C LEU A 209 31.60 1.04 -3.34
N ALA A 210 31.76 2.36 -3.55
CA ALA A 210 31.14 3.38 -2.71
C ALA A 210 29.60 3.30 -2.77
N ALA A 211 29.03 3.18 -3.98
CA ALA A 211 27.58 3.03 -4.16
C ALA A 211 27.06 1.74 -3.50
N GLY A 212 27.76 0.61 -3.69
CA GLY A 212 27.39 -0.67 -3.08
C GLY A 212 27.45 -0.64 -1.56
N SER A 213 28.51 -0.02 -0.99
CA SER A 213 28.64 0.13 0.46
C SER A 213 27.51 0.97 1.06
N LEU A 214 27.13 2.08 0.40
CA LEU A 214 25.98 2.89 0.80
C LEU A 214 24.68 2.11 0.70
N GLY A 215 24.50 1.31 -0.36
CA GLY A 215 23.33 0.44 -0.52
C GLY A 215 23.23 -0.58 0.61
N ILE A 216 24.32 -1.27 0.95
CA ILE A 216 24.35 -2.24 2.06
C ILE A 216 24.06 -1.54 3.40
N LEU A 217 24.66 -0.38 3.66
CA LEU A 217 24.39 0.39 4.89
C LEU A 217 22.92 0.79 5.00
N ALA A 218 22.30 1.26 3.91
CA ALA A 218 20.88 1.58 3.87
C ALA A 218 20.02 0.34 4.12
N LEU A 219 20.39 -0.82 3.57
CA LEU A 219 19.70 -2.08 3.81
C LEU A 219 19.73 -2.48 5.28
N VAL A 220 20.93 -2.45 5.88
CA VAL A 220 21.12 -2.77 7.31
C VAL A 220 20.33 -1.81 8.19
N ALA A 221 20.35 -0.51 7.88
CA ALA A 221 19.55 0.50 8.58
C ALA A 221 18.03 0.20 8.49
N GLY A 222 17.55 -0.22 7.32
CA GLY A 222 16.17 -0.64 7.12
C GLY A 222 15.78 -1.86 7.97
N PHE A 223 16.63 -2.89 8.05
CA PHE A 223 16.40 -4.03 8.91
C PHE A 223 16.52 -3.71 10.41
N ALA A 224 17.40 -2.77 10.78
CA ALA A 224 17.52 -2.27 12.15
C ALA A 224 16.34 -1.38 12.60
N GLY A 225 15.42 -1.06 11.70
CA GLY A 225 14.25 -0.21 12.00
C GLY A 225 14.61 1.25 12.20
N LEU A 226 15.76 1.70 11.68
CA LEU A 226 16.14 3.10 11.74
C LEU A 226 15.22 3.93 10.84
N PRO A 227 14.84 5.16 11.26
CA PRO A 227 13.99 6.02 10.45
C PRO A 227 14.70 6.40 9.15
N ALA A 228 13.95 6.43 8.06
CA ALA A 228 14.46 6.91 6.79
C ALA A 228 14.91 8.38 6.94
N PRO A 229 16.03 8.80 6.33
CA PRO A 229 16.42 10.19 6.34
C PRO A 229 15.36 11.03 5.63
N LYS A 230 15.03 12.20 6.18
CA LYS A 230 13.91 13.06 5.74
C LYS A 230 13.94 13.44 4.25
N TRP A 231 15.09 13.42 3.60
CA TRP A 231 15.23 13.67 2.16
C TRP A 231 14.76 12.50 1.27
N LEU A 232 14.48 11.34 1.86
CA LEU A 232 13.92 10.15 1.20
C LEU A 232 12.39 10.06 1.37
N ALA A 233 11.79 10.87 2.23
CA ALA A 233 10.35 10.97 2.41
C ALA A 233 9.78 11.93 1.34
N PHE A 234 9.27 11.38 0.24
CA PHE A 234 8.55 12.09 -0.81
C PHE A 234 7.05 11.86 -0.69
#